data_120f8ec824ebdf8a5d3306e6ad11b3c9
#
_entry.id   120f8ec824ebdf8a5d3306e6ad11b3c9
#
_cell.length_a   1.000
_cell.length_b   1.000
_cell.length_c   1.000
_cell.angle_alpha   90.00
_cell.angle_beta   90.00
_cell.angle_gamma   90.00
#
_symmetry.space_group_name_H-M   'P 1'
#
loop_
_entity.id
_entity.type
_entity.pdbx_description
1 polymer ?
#
loop_
_entity_poly.entity_id
_entity_poly.type
_entity_poly.pdbx_seq_one_letter_code
_entity_poly.pdbx_strand_id
1 'polypeptide(L)'
;MSVAAWDGFLNDQSNWPAASRIGNATGATTARDTLGDKTFVKRKRMSQEERHLQILQAAVKIIATKGFWGMSLQNISDELGITEAALYHYISSKDDLLNMVLSECYDTIDADEYNAVTAAIVDADGHRVYYYPRYCLNIVLYNLQRPELVQLYSVLNGEALNPSHPAHDFFIGRHLRQWEMICSMNWLLPPDVDEERFYDLYTLAMSAMDGLQYRWLGDNSMNLLEQWMSISDIIFPDSEWQGFRDPSEHDPKNESCLLDRKSVV
;
A
#
# COMPACT_ATOMS: atom_id res chain seq x y z
N MET A 1 -12.29 3.36 -10.91
CA MET A 1 -11.68 4.64 -10.43
C MET A 1 -10.26 4.66 -10.94
N SER A 2 -9.71 5.75 -11.45
CA SER A 2 -8.35 5.72 -11.99
C SER A 2 -7.33 5.75 -10.84
N VAL A 3 -6.26 4.94 -10.94
CA VAL A 3 -5.09 4.93 -10.06
C VAL A 3 -4.59 6.34 -9.76
N ALA A 4 -4.63 7.25 -10.75
CA ALA A 4 -4.23 8.65 -10.61
C ALA A 4 -5.01 9.45 -9.54
N ALA A 5 -6.25 9.10 -9.24
CA ALA A 5 -7.05 9.79 -8.20
C ALA A 5 -6.62 9.37 -6.79
N TRP A 6 -6.19 8.11 -6.61
CA TRP A 6 -5.63 7.59 -5.37
C TRP A 6 -4.21 8.09 -5.15
N ASP A 7 -3.36 8.10 -6.18
CA ASP A 7 -1.98 8.60 -6.10
C ASP A 7 -1.93 10.07 -5.69
N GLY A 8 -2.83 10.91 -6.20
CA GLY A 8 -2.92 12.31 -5.80
C GLY A 8 -3.30 12.51 -4.33
N PHE A 9 -4.06 11.59 -3.74
CA PHE A 9 -4.47 11.66 -2.34
C PHE A 9 -3.41 11.10 -1.39
N LEU A 10 -2.84 9.94 -1.72
CA LEU A 10 -1.86 9.26 -0.88
C LEU A 10 -0.53 10.03 -0.81
N ASN A 11 -0.21 10.83 -1.84
CA ASN A 11 0.97 11.69 -1.85
C ASN A 11 0.76 13.06 -1.17
N ASP A 12 -0.47 13.44 -0.80
CA ASP A 12 -0.72 14.68 -0.06
C ASP A 12 -0.57 14.45 1.46
N GLN A 13 0.68 14.60 1.94
CA GLN A 13 1.02 14.47 3.36
C GLN A 13 0.28 15.46 4.30
N SER A 14 -0.39 16.49 3.75
CA SER A 14 -1.19 17.44 4.54
C SER A 14 -2.44 16.80 5.13
N ASN A 15 -2.88 15.66 4.59
CA ASN A 15 -4.08 14.92 5.00
C ASN A 15 -3.85 13.96 6.18
N TRP A 16 -2.58 13.80 6.66
CA TRP A 16 -2.23 12.81 7.69
C TRP A 16 -2.17 13.39 9.09
N PRO A 17 -2.57 12.65 10.15
CA PRO A 17 -2.51 13.14 11.53
C PRO A 17 -1.08 13.43 11.97
N ALA A 18 -0.92 14.49 12.78
CA ALA A 18 0.35 15.01 13.29
C ALA A 18 1.20 14.02 14.14
N ALA A 19 0.79 12.78 14.32
CA ALA A 19 1.54 11.75 15.05
C ALA A 19 2.82 11.29 14.30
N SER A 20 2.93 11.56 13.00
CA SER A 20 4.18 11.36 12.23
C SER A 20 5.14 12.57 12.28
N ARG A 21 4.80 13.64 13.01
CA ARG A 21 5.62 14.84 13.19
C ARG A 21 6.18 14.94 14.60
N ILE A 22 6.99 14.00 15.05
CA ILE A 22 7.83 14.20 16.23
C ILE A 22 9.13 14.84 15.76
N GLY A 23 9.13 16.17 15.74
CA GLY A 23 10.30 16.99 15.45
C GLY A 23 9.99 18.47 15.63
N ASN A 24 10.24 18.99 16.87
CA ASN A 24 10.41 20.39 17.25
C ASN A 24 9.20 21.33 17.18
N ALA A 25 8.52 21.44 18.32
CA ALA A 25 7.69 22.58 18.67
C ALA A 25 8.54 23.61 19.43
N THR A 26 8.79 24.78 18.83
CA THR A 26 9.05 26.02 19.55
C THR A 26 8.44 27.18 18.80
N GLY A 27 7.55 27.96 19.46
CA GLY A 27 7.16 29.27 18.98
C GLY A 27 5.66 29.55 18.99
N ALA A 28 5.09 29.80 20.15
CA ALA A 28 3.80 30.45 20.27
C ALA A 28 3.93 31.94 19.91
N THR A 29 3.06 32.43 19.03
CA THR A 29 2.77 33.87 18.94
C THR A 29 1.29 34.08 18.68
N THR A 30 0.64 34.68 19.65
CA THR A 30 -0.71 35.20 19.64
C THR A 30 -0.83 36.37 18.67
N ALA A 31 -1.82 36.39 17.79
CA ALA A 31 -2.29 37.59 17.13
C ALA A 31 -3.83 37.63 17.12
N ARG A 32 -4.33 38.79 17.58
CA ARG A 32 -5.73 39.15 17.77
C ARG A 32 -6.50 39.41 16.48
N ASP A 33 -7.79 39.19 16.60
CA ASP A 33 -8.95 39.66 15.82
C ASP A 33 -8.76 40.84 14.87
N THR A 34 -9.24 40.65 13.65
CA THR A 34 -9.92 41.69 12.88
C THR A 34 -11.15 41.09 12.19
N LEU A 35 -12.32 41.63 12.54
CA LEU A 35 -13.57 41.42 11.84
C LEU A 35 -13.44 41.91 10.40
N GLY A 36 -13.78 41.06 9.43
CA GLY A 36 -13.88 41.41 8.01
C GLY A 36 -14.71 40.39 7.24
N ASP A 37 -15.91 40.85 6.87
CA ASP A 37 -16.74 40.43 5.72
C ASP A 37 -16.94 38.95 5.46
N LYS A 38 -18.09 38.43 5.90
CA LYS A 38 -18.59 37.07 5.56
C LYS A 38 -19.12 37.05 4.14
N THR A 39 -18.24 36.95 3.16
CA THR A 39 -18.63 36.47 1.84
C THR A 39 -18.98 34.98 1.95
N PHE A 40 -20.26 34.66 1.86
CA PHE A 40 -20.76 33.28 1.73
C PHE A 40 -20.24 32.70 0.45
N VAL A 41 -19.06 32.05 0.50
CA VAL A 41 -18.59 31.17 -0.58
C VAL A 41 -19.57 30.01 -0.61
N LYS A 42 -20.42 29.98 -1.65
CA LYS A 42 -21.38 28.91 -1.92
C LYS A 42 -20.57 27.62 -2.03
N ARG A 43 -20.56 26.77 -0.98
CA ARG A 43 -19.86 25.48 -1.00
C ARG A 43 -20.36 24.71 -2.22
N LYS A 44 -19.46 24.40 -3.16
CA LYS A 44 -19.74 23.56 -4.33
C LYS A 44 -20.28 22.25 -3.78
N ARG A 45 -21.46 21.82 -4.26
CA ARG A 45 -22.07 20.55 -3.85
C ARG A 45 -21.14 19.44 -4.33
N MET A 46 -20.58 18.67 -3.40
CA MET A 46 -19.68 17.57 -3.67
C MET A 46 -20.40 16.50 -4.51
N SER A 47 -19.72 15.91 -5.49
CA SER A 47 -20.26 14.80 -6.26
C SER A 47 -20.40 13.54 -5.41
N GLN A 48 -21.19 12.57 -5.87
CA GLN A 48 -21.32 11.28 -5.21
C GLN A 48 -19.99 10.53 -5.19
N GLU A 49 -19.21 10.60 -6.27
CA GLU A 49 -17.89 10.00 -6.38
C GLU A 49 -16.86 10.64 -5.43
N GLU A 50 -16.83 11.97 -5.34
CA GLU A 50 -15.98 12.68 -4.38
C GLU A 50 -16.30 12.27 -2.93
N ARG A 51 -17.58 12.09 -2.61
CA ARG A 51 -18.01 11.67 -1.27
C ARG A 51 -17.64 10.20 -0.99
N HIS A 52 -17.84 9.33 -1.96
CA HIS A 52 -17.43 7.92 -1.87
C HIS A 52 -15.92 7.79 -1.57
N LEU A 53 -15.09 8.50 -2.32
CA LEU A 53 -13.66 8.53 -2.10
C LEU A 53 -13.30 9.01 -0.68
N GLN A 54 -13.94 10.09 -0.19
CA GLN A 54 -13.70 10.58 1.17
C GLN A 54 -14.07 9.56 2.24
N ILE A 55 -15.16 8.79 2.03
CA ILE A 55 -15.57 7.73 2.96
C ILE A 55 -14.49 6.64 3.02
N LEU A 56 -14.01 6.18 1.87
CA LEU A 56 -12.92 5.20 1.80
C LEU A 56 -11.65 5.69 2.49
N GLN A 57 -11.25 6.94 2.25
CA GLN A 57 -10.08 7.55 2.86
C GLN A 57 -10.19 7.62 4.39
N ALA A 58 -11.34 8.07 4.90
CA ALA A 58 -11.61 8.08 6.33
C ALA A 58 -11.60 6.67 6.93
N ALA A 59 -12.16 5.69 6.22
CA ALA A 59 -12.16 4.29 6.64
C ALA A 59 -10.74 3.72 6.70
N VAL A 60 -9.93 3.88 5.66
CA VAL A 60 -8.51 3.46 5.64
C VAL A 60 -7.76 4.03 6.84
N LYS A 61 -7.83 5.34 7.05
CA LYS A 61 -7.16 6.03 8.16
C LYS A 61 -7.59 5.51 9.53
N ILE A 62 -8.90 5.34 9.74
CA ILE A 62 -9.44 4.93 11.04
C ILE A 62 -9.19 3.45 11.30
N ILE A 63 -9.37 2.58 10.31
CA ILE A 63 -9.07 1.15 10.46
C ILE A 63 -7.57 0.92 10.67
N ALA A 64 -6.70 1.61 9.93
CA ALA A 64 -5.26 1.50 10.11
C ALA A 64 -4.78 1.86 11.53
N THR A 65 -5.52 2.75 12.23
CA THR A 65 -5.14 3.21 13.57
C THR A 65 -5.86 2.51 14.71
N LYS A 66 -7.14 2.13 14.53
CA LYS A 66 -7.98 1.56 15.58
C LYS A 66 -8.33 0.09 15.38
N GLY A 67 -7.97 -0.48 14.24
CA GLY A 67 -8.48 -1.75 13.79
C GLY A 67 -9.94 -1.70 13.35
N PHE A 68 -10.39 -2.78 12.71
CA PHE A 68 -11.80 -2.90 12.35
C PHE A 68 -12.69 -2.99 13.59
N TRP A 69 -12.29 -3.79 14.59
CA TRP A 69 -13.07 -3.93 15.80
C TRP A 69 -13.19 -2.63 16.59
N GLY A 70 -12.13 -1.82 16.64
CA GLY A 70 -12.09 -0.53 17.33
C GLY A 70 -12.74 0.64 16.60
N MET A 71 -13.04 0.48 15.29
CA MET A 71 -13.70 1.49 14.47
C MET A 71 -15.23 1.46 14.70
N SER A 72 -15.85 2.63 14.68
CA SER A 72 -17.32 2.81 14.60
C SER A 72 -17.71 3.68 13.41
N LEU A 73 -18.94 3.55 12.92
CA LEU A 73 -19.46 4.43 11.86
C LEU A 73 -19.54 5.89 12.31
N GLN A 74 -19.73 6.12 13.62
CA GLN A 74 -19.64 7.46 14.21
C GLN A 74 -18.23 8.05 14.02
N ASN A 75 -17.15 7.25 14.18
CA ASN A 75 -15.78 7.76 13.94
C ASN A 75 -15.61 8.23 12.49
N ILE A 76 -16.19 7.51 11.53
CA ILE A 76 -16.15 7.89 10.10
C ILE A 76 -16.96 9.19 9.89
N SER A 77 -18.15 9.27 10.46
CA SER A 77 -19.03 10.45 10.35
C SER A 77 -18.40 11.69 10.94
N ASP A 78 -17.77 11.57 12.11
CA ASP A 78 -17.07 12.67 12.79
C ASP A 78 -15.86 13.17 11.96
N GLU A 79 -15.08 12.25 11.40
CA GLU A 79 -13.94 12.58 10.52
C GLU A 79 -14.39 13.34 9.26
N LEU A 80 -15.56 12.96 8.71
CA LEU A 80 -16.12 13.58 7.50
C LEU A 80 -16.94 14.85 7.79
N GLY A 81 -17.25 15.14 9.06
CA GLY A 81 -18.14 16.24 9.45
C GLY A 81 -19.58 16.08 8.92
N ILE A 82 -20.09 14.83 8.89
CA ILE A 82 -21.47 14.50 8.49
C ILE A 82 -22.17 13.74 9.61
N THR A 83 -23.47 13.56 9.48
CA THR A 83 -24.23 12.69 10.40
C THR A 83 -24.07 11.22 10.01
N GLU A 84 -24.17 10.31 10.98
CA GLU A 84 -24.17 8.87 10.71
C GLU A 84 -25.35 8.48 9.79
N ALA A 85 -26.51 9.14 9.92
CA ALA A 85 -27.62 8.95 8.99
C ALA A 85 -27.28 9.33 7.53
N ALA A 86 -26.44 10.35 7.33
CA ALA A 86 -25.96 10.71 6.00
C ALA A 86 -24.95 9.70 5.46
N LEU A 87 -24.15 9.06 6.33
CA LEU A 87 -23.22 7.99 5.94
C LEU A 87 -23.97 6.76 5.42
N TYR A 88 -25.10 6.40 6.02
CA TYR A 88 -25.95 5.27 5.58
C TYR A 88 -26.57 5.44 4.18
N HIS A 89 -26.46 6.60 3.55
CA HIS A 89 -26.80 6.74 2.13
C HIS A 89 -25.73 6.14 1.19
N TYR A 90 -24.55 5.85 1.70
CA TYR A 90 -23.41 5.36 0.93
C TYR A 90 -23.00 3.94 1.29
N ILE A 91 -23.25 3.50 2.51
CA ILE A 91 -22.91 2.17 3.03
C ILE A 91 -24.12 1.58 3.78
N SER A 92 -24.23 0.26 3.76
CA SER A 92 -25.33 -0.46 4.42
C SER A 92 -24.96 -0.86 5.85
N SER A 93 -23.68 -1.11 6.09
CA SER A 93 -23.16 -1.60 7.37
C SER A 93 -21.66 -1.31 7.53
N LYS A 94 -21.15 -1.60 8.70
CA LYS A 94 -19.71 -1.57 8.98
C LYS A 94 -18.93 -2.62 8.15
N ASP A 95 -19.51 -3.80 7.96
CA ASP A 95 -18.93 -4.87 7.14
C ASP A 95 -18.95 -4.50 5.66
N ASP A 96 -20.00 -3.81 5.19
CA ASP A 96 -20.06 -3.27 3.83
C ASP A 96 -18.95 -2.27 3.57
N LEU A 97 -18.70 -1.36 4.53
CA LEU A 97 -17.56 -0.42 4.46
C LEU A 97 -16.22 -1.15 4.40
N LEU A 98 -16.02 -2.23 5.18
CA LEU A 98 -14.81 -3.04 5.12
C LEU A 98 -14.63 -3.69 3.75
N ASN A 99 -15.70 -4.27 3.19
CA ASN A 99 -15.66 -4.86 1.85
C ASN A 99 -15.30 -3.84 0.78
N MET A 100 -15.83 -2.60 0.86
CA MET A 100 -15.43 -1.51 -0.02
C MET A 100 -13.93 -1.19 0.10
N VAL A 101 -13.40 -1.10 1.33
CA VAL A 101 -11.98 -0.86 1.58
C VAL A 101 -11.12 -1.97 0.97
N LEU A 102 -11.49 -3.24 1.19
CA LEU A 102 -10.73 -4.38 0.67
C LEU A 102 -10.76 -4.46 -0.86
N SER A 103 -11.92 -4.17 -1.48
CA SER A 103 -12.08 -4.29 -2.93
C SER A 103 -11.54 -3.11 -3.73
N GLU A 104 -11.54 -1.90 -3.12
CA GLU A 104 -11.22 -0.68 -3.88
C GLU A 104 -9.85 -0.07 -3.50
N CYS A 105 -9.32 -0.40 -2.31
CA CYS A 105 -8.07 0.21 -1.83
C CYS A 105 -6.92 -0.76 -1.78
N TYR A 106 -7.19 -2.06 -1.69
CA TYR A 106 -6.15 -3.00 -1.30
C TYR A 106 -5.72 -3.95 -2.41
N ASP A 107 -6.53 -4.87 -2.85
CA ASP A 107 -6.20 -5.83 -3.91
C ASP A 107 -6.75 -5.33 -5.27
N THR A 108 -6.38 -4.11 -5.66
CA THR A 108 -6.73 -3.62 -6.98
C THR A 108 -5.83 -4.28 -8.02
N ILE A 109 -6.42 -4.88 -9.04
CA ILE A 109 -5.73 -5.51 -10.19
C ILE A 109 -4.66 -4.56 -10.77
N ASP A 110 -4.93 -3.25 -10.74
CA ASP A 110 -4.04 -2.23 -11.27
C ASP A 110 -2.67 -2.15 -10.55
N ALA A 111 -2.59 -2.43 -9.26
CA ALA A 111 -1.33 -2.43 -8.52
C ALA A 111 -0.45 -3.62 -8.92
N ASP A 112 -1.05 -4.80 -9.05
CA ASP A 112 -0.35 -6.01 -9.46
C ASP A 112 0.05 -5.93 -10.94
N GLU A 113 -0.81 -5.39 -11.81
CA GLU A 113 -0.49 -5.13 -13.21
C GLU A 113 0.64 -4.11 -13.36
N TYR A 114 0.64 -3.01 -12.57
CA TYR A 114 1.71 -2.03 -12.57
C TYR A 114 3.05 -2.65 -12.13
N ASN A 115 3.07 -3.41 -11.05
CA ASN A 115 4.27 -4.10 -10.57
C ASN A 115 4.80 -5.11 -11.61
N ALA A 116 3.89 -5.85 -12.23
CA ALA A 116 4.24 -6.81 -13.28
C ALA A 116 4.79 -6.13 -14.55
N VAL A 117 4.17 -5.04 -14.99
CA VAL A 117 4.60 -4.29 -16.19
C VAL A 117 5.98 -3.66 -16.01
N THR A 118 6.26 -3.11 -14.82
CA THR A 118 7.57 -2.46 -14.56
C THR A 118 8.72 -3.45 -14.45
N ALA A 119 8.43 -4.73 -14.22
CA ALA A 119 9.45 -5.80 -14.18
C ALA A 119 9.69 -6.49 -15.55
N ALA A 120 8.92 -6.13 -16.60
CA ALA A 120 8.94 -6.85 -17.86
C ALA A 120 10.15 -6.52 -18.75
N ILE A 121 10.75 -7.55 -19.30
CA ILE A 121 11.59 -7.48 -20.50
C ILE A 121 10.84 -8.16 -21.67
N VAL A 122 11.28 -7.88 -22.89
CA VAL A 122 10.78 -8.58 -24.09
C VAL A 122 11.87 -9.52 -24.57
N ASP A 123 11.57 -10.81 -24.68
CA ASP A 123 12.51 -11.80 -25.18
C ASP A 123 12.69 -11.70 -26.72
N ALA A 124 13.54 -12.56 -27.27
CA ALA A 124 13.85 -12.57 -28.70
C ALA A 124 12.62 -12.87 -29.58
N ASP A 125 11.61 -13.53 -29.03
CA ASP A 125 10.37 -13.94 -29.70
C ASP A 125 9.23 -12.92 -29.51
N GLY A 126 9.48 -11.82 -28.78
CA GLY A 126 8.52 -10.75 -28.53
C GLY A 126 7.57 -11.00 -27.36
N HIS A 127 7.82 -12.02 -26.53
CA HIS A 127 7.03 -12.29 -25.34
C HIS A 127 7.51 -11.46 -24.16
N ARG A 128 6.59 -11.04 -23.28
CA ARG A 128 6.93 -10.46 -22.00
C ARG A 128 7.43 -11.52 -21.04
N VAL A 129 8.60 -11.27 -20.45
CA VAL A 129 9.22 -12.13 -19.45
C VAL A 129 9.64 -11.25 -18.27
N TYR A 130 9.45 -11.73 -17.08
CA TYR A 130 9.60 -10.95 -15.85
C TYR A 130 10.76 -11.47 -15.00
N TYR A 131 11.51 -10.56 -14.38
CA TYR A 131 12.47 -10.88 -13.32
C TYR A 131 11.75 -10.93 -11.97
N TYR A 132 11.71 -12.08 -11.33
CA TYR A 132 11.01 -12.23 -10.06
C TYR A 132 11.63 -11.37 -8.93
N PRO A 133 12.96 -11.28 -8.76
CA PRO A 133 13.56 -10.38 -7.77
C PRO A 133 13.16 -8.91 -8.01
N ARG A 134 13.09 -8.47 -9.27
CA ARG A 134 12.65 -7.12 -9.63
C ARG A 134 11.19 -6.86 -9.29
N TYR A 135 10.32 -7.84 -9.53
CA TYR A 135 8.92 -7.78 -9.11
C TYR A 135 8.79 -7.55 -7.60
N CYS A 136 9.53 -8.31 -6.79
CA CYS A 136 9.57 -8.15 -5.35
C CYS A 136 10.07 -6.75 -4.93
N LEU A 137 11.12 -6.25 -5.56
CA LEU A 137 11.62 -4.89 -5.31
C LEU A 137 10.57 -3.83 -5.63
N ASN A 138 9.85 -3.97 -6.74
CA ASN A 138 8.79 -3.02 -7.12
C ASN A 138 7.65 -2.97 -6.10
N ILE A 139 7.28 -4.11 -5.47
CA ILE A 139 6.31 -4.11 -4.37
C ILE A 139 6.83 -3.29 -3.19
N VAL A 140 8.10 -3.45 -2.81
CA VAL A 140 8.71 -2.67 -1.72
C VAL A 140 8.71 -1.17 -2.04
N LEU A 141 9.10 -0.79 -3.26
CA LEU A 141 9.10 0.61 -3.70
C LEU A 141 7.69 1.21 -3.73
N TYR A 142 6.70 0.45 -4.15
CA TYR A 142 5.29 0.83 -4.12
C TYR A 142 4.80 1.04 -2.69
N ASN A 143 5.14 0.13 -1.77
CA ASN A 143 4.72 0.18 -0.38
C ASN A 143 5.41 1.30 0.42
N LEU A 144 6.66 1.65 0.07
CA LEU A 144 7.36 2.80 0.66
C LEU A 144 6.61 4.12 0.47
N GLN A 145 5.86 4.26 -0.62
CA GLN A 145 5.06 5.44 -0.90
C GLN A 145 3.70 5.44 -0.20
N ARG A 146 3.30 4.31 0.39
CA ARG A 146 1.94 4.09 0.92
C ARG A 146 1.96 3.42 2.30
N PRO A 147 2.67 4.01 3.28
CA PRO A 147 2.81 3.41 4.62
C PRO A 147 1.46 3.12 5.29
N GLU A 148 0.43 3.91 4.95
CA GLU A 148 -0.91 3.75 5.51
C GLU A 148 -1.61 2.50 5.00
N LEU A 149 -1.42 2.14 3.73
CA LEU A 149 -1.94 0.88 3.19
C LEU A 149 -1.20 -0.32 3.78
N VAL A 150 0.12 -0.19 3.99
CA VAL A 150 0.90 -1.22 4.68
C VAL A 150 0.44 -1.38 6.13
N GLN A 151 0.15 -0.27 6.82
CA GLN A 151 -0.41 -0.29 8.18
C GLN A 151 -1.80 -0.90 8.21
N LEU A 152 -2.69 -0.50 7.29
CA LEU A 152 -4.03 -1.06 7.13
C LEU A 152 -3.96 -2.58 6.96
N TYR A 153 -3.09 -3.06 6.05
CA TYR A 153 -2.86 -4.48 5.83
C TYR A 153 -2.42 -5.19 7.11
N SER A 154 -1.39 -4.67 7.75
CA SER A 154 -0.81 -5.29 8.95
C SER A 154 -1.85 -5.43 10.07
N VAL A 155 -2.67 -4.40 10.27
CA VAL A 155 -3.74 -4.40 11.30
C VAL A 155 -4.84 -5.39 10.92
N LEU A 156 -5.39 -5.30 9.71
CA LEU A 156 -6.49 -6.16 9.28
C LEU A 156 -6.07 -7.63 9.17
N ASN A 157 -4.87 -7.91 8.66
CA ASN A 157 -4.34 -9.30 8.58
C ASN A 157 -4.19 -9.90 9.98
N GLY A 158 -3.71 -9.11 10.96
CA GLY A 158 -3.64 -9.54 12.34
C GLY A 158 -5.01 -9.81 12.98
N GLU A 159 -6.00 -8.92 12.80
CA GLU A 159 -7.37 -9.13 13.29
C GLU A 159 -8.06 -10.31 12.61
N ALA A 160 -7.80 -10.51 11.31
CA ALA A 160 -8.38 -11.57 10.49
C ALA A 160 -7.89 -13.00 10.84
N LEU A 161 -6.89 -13.14 11.71
CA LEU A 161 -6.55 -14.44 12.32
C LEU A 161 -7.71 -15.00 13.14
N ASN A 162 -8.63 -14.14 13.61
CA ASN A 162 -9.86 -14.57 14.27
C ASN A 162 -10.88 -15.00 13.19
N PRO A 163 -11.38 -16.27 13.22
CA PRO A 163 -12.36 -16.76 12.24
C PRO A 163 -13.69 -16.00 12.22
N SER A 164 -14.02 -15.26 13.28
CA SER A 164 -15.23 -14.43 13.30
C SER A 164 -15.05 -13.05 12.69
N HIS A 165 -13.83 -12.69 12.25
CA HIS A 165 -13.58 -11.40 11.62
C HIS A 165 -14.14 -11.38 10.19
N PRO A 166 -14.86 -10.32 9.77
CA PRO A 166 -15.47 -10.28 8.43
C PRO A 166 -14.46 -10.41 7.27
N ALA A 167 -13.20 -10.03 7.47
CA ALA A 167 -12.15 -10.19 6.47
C ALA A 167 -11.37 -11.53 6.58
N HIS A 168 -11.78 -12.46 7.45
CA HIS A 168 -11.05 -13.72 7.64
C HIS A 168 -10.85 -14.48 6.33
N ASP A 169 -11.93 -14.77 5.62
CA ASP A 169 -11.89 -15.54 4.37
C ASP A 169 -11.12 -14.79 3.27
N PHE A 170 -11.17 -13.47 3.26
CA PHE A 170 -10.40 -12.64 2.33
C PHE A 170 -8.90 -12.87 2.51
N PHE A 171 -8.38 -12.77 3.74
CA PHE A 171 -6.95 -12.92 4.02
C PHE A 171 -6.47 -14.36 3.95
N ILE A 172 -7.24 -15.34 4.41
CA ILE A 172 -6.89 -16.77 4.31
C ILE A 172 -6.73 -17.20 2.84
N GLY A 173 -7.62 -16.75 1.94
CA GLY A 173 -7.56 -17.08 0.52
C GLY A 173 -6.58 -16.22 -0.28
N ARG A 174 -6.08 -15.11 0.29
CA ARG A 174 -5.32 -14.11 -0.46
C ARG A 174 -4.01 -14.66 -1.03
N HIS A 175 -3.22 -15.38 -0.24
CA HIS A 175 -1.94 -15.92 -0.69
C HIS A 175 -2.08 -16.95 -1.82
N LEU A 176 -3.18 -17.72 -1.83
CA LEU A 176 -3.46 -18.66 -2.92
C LEU A 176 -3.80 -17.91 -4.22
N ARG A 177 -4.64 -16.89 -4.15
CA ARG A 177 -4.96 -16.06 -5.32
C ARG A 177 -3.73 -15.35 -5.87
N GLN A 178 -2.86 -14.85 -4.99
CA GLN A 178 -1.60 -14.24 -5.41
C GLN A 178 -0.67 -15.26 -6.06
N TRP A 179 -0.58 -16.47 -5.51
CA TRP A 179 0.21 -17.54 -6.12
C TRP A 179 -0.32 -17.95 -7.48
N GLU A 180 -1.64 -18.09 -7.65
CA GLU A 180 -2.29 -18.35 -8.94
C GLU A 180 -1.94 -17.26 -9.98
N MET A 181 -1.96 -15.99 -9.58
CA MET A 181 -1.53 -14.88 -10.43
C MET A 181 -0.05 -15.00 -10.81
N ILE A 182 0.83 -15.25 -9.83
CA ILE A 182 2.27 -15.45 -10.06
C ILE A 182 2.50 -16.59 -11.07
N CYS A 183 1.83 -17.73 -10.92
CA CYS A 183 1.94 -18.85 -11.85
C CYS A 183 1.43 -18.52 -13.27
N SER A 184 0.58 -17.54 -13.43
CA SER A 184 0.07 -17.12 -14.77
C SER A 184 1.05 -16.27 -15.57
N MET A 185 2.16 -15.84 -14.98
CA MET A 185 3.14 -14.95 -15.59
C MET A 185 4.36 -15.72 -16.09
N ASN A 186 5.02 -15.20 -17.13
CA ASN A 186 6.26 -15.78 -17.67
C ASN A 186 7.46 -15.24 -16.90
N TRP A 187 8.00 -16.04 -15.99
CA TRP A 187 9.17 -15.68 -15.21
C TRP A 187 10.46 -16.14 -15.87
N LEU A 188 11.49 -15.29 -15.85
CA LEU A 188 12.85 -15.70 -16.16
C LEU A 188 13.47 -16.27 -14.88
N LEU A 189 13.56 -17.61 -14.81
CA LEU A 189 14.04 -18.34 -13.64
C LEU A 189 15.30 -19.13 -13.98
N PRO A 190 16.21 -19.34 -12.99
CA PRO A 190 17.33 -20.27 -13.12
C PRO A 190 16.83 -21.69 -13.51
N PRO A 191 17.61 -22.47 -14.29
CA PRO A 191 17.20 -23.78 -14.80
C PRO A 191 16.89 -24.84 -13.73
N ASP A 192 17.42 -24.66 -12.52
CA ASP A 192 17.26 -25.53 -11.37
C ASP A 192 16.10 -25.09 -10.43
N VAL A 193 15.39 -24.01 -10.79
CA VAL A 193 14.21 -23.52 -10.07
C VAL A 193 12.97 -24.10 -10.76
N ASP A 194 12.50 -25.24 -10.27
CA ASP A 194 11.21 -25.81 -10.63
C ASP A 194 10.04 -25.13 -9.89
N GLU A 195 8.81 -25.58 -10.11
CA GLU A 195 7.61 -24.99 -9.53
C GLU A 195 7.60 -25.06 -7.99
N GLU A 196 8.07 -26.20 -7.40
CA GLU A 196 8.12 -26.39 -5.95
C GLU A 196 9.15 -25.41 -5.35
N ARG A 197 10.33 -25.33 -5.91
CA ARG A 197 11.38 -24.40 -5.49
C ARG A 197 10.93 -22.94 -5.66
N PHE A 198 10.21 -22.62 -6.75
CA PHE A 198 9.70 -21.28 -6.97
C PHE A 198 8.63 -20.91 -5.94
N TYR A 199 7.74 -21.84 -5.56
CA TYR A 199 6.78 -21.61 -4.47
C TYR A 199 7.46 -21.33 -3.12
N ASP A 200 8.54 -22.06 -2.80
CA ASP A 200 9.34 -21.81 -1.61
C ASP A 200 9.97 -20.42 -1.61
N LEU A 201 10.54 -20.01 -2.73
CA LEU A 201 11.14 -18.68 -2.90
C LEU A 201 10.08 -17.58 -2.81
N TYR A 202 8.92 -17.78 -3.42
CA TYR A 202 7.76 -16.88 -3.29
C TYR A 202 7.35 -16.73 -1.84
N THR A 203 7.15 -17.84 -1.14
CA THR A 203 6.73 -17.85 0.26
C THR A 203 7.75 -17.15 1.16
N LEU A 204 9.04 -17.42 0.93
CA LEU A 204 10.13 -16.79 1.69
C LEU A 204 10.19 -15.28 1.43
N ALA A 205 10.13 -14.85 0.16
CA ALA A 205 10.20 -13.45 -0.21
C ALA A 205 9.01 -12.65 0.36
N MET A 206 7.78 -13.16 0.23
CA MET A 206 6.58 -12.50 0.79
C MET A 206 6.62 -12.45 2.31
N SER A 207 7.01 -13.54 2.98
CA SER A 207 7.14 -13.56 4.44
C SER A 207 8.21 -12.60 4.96
N ALA A 208 9.35 -12.51 4.27
CA ALA A 208 10.41 -11.57 4.60
C ALA A 208 9.94 -10.12 4.42
N MET A 209 9.22 -9.83 3.33
CA MET A 209 8.67 -8.51 3.03
C MET A 209 7.66 -8.08 4.09
N ASP A 210 6.70 -8.93 4.44
CA ASP A 210 5.70 -8.65 5.48
C ASP A 210 6.37 -8.37 6.82
N GLY A 211 7.36 -9.19 7.21
CA GLY A 211 8.12 -9.00 8.44
C GLY A 211 8.92 -7.70 8.48
N LEU A 212 9.57 -7.33 7.36
CA LEU A 212 10.30 -6.07 7.24
C LEU A 212 9.38 -4.86 7.31
N GLN A 213 8.26 -4.90 6.61
CA GLN A 213 7.28 -3.82 6.59
C GLN A 213 6.66 -3.60 7.96
N TYR A 214 6.32 -4.68 8.68
CA TYR A 214 5.83 -4.60 10.05
C TYR A 214 6.85 -3.92 10.98
N ARG A 215 8.13 -4.27 10.87
CA ARG A 215 9.20 -3.63 11.68
C ARG A 215 9.40 -2.18 11.29
N TRP A 216 9.37 -1.87 10.00
CA TRP A 216 9.50 -0.51 9.48
C TRP A 216 8.40 0.42 9.97
N LEU A 217 7.15 -0.04 10.05
CA LEU A 217 6.04 0.73 10.63
C LEU A 217 6.25 1.06 12.12
N GLY A 218 6.96 0.20 12.86
CA GLY A 218 7.27 0.40 14.28
C GLY A 218 8.58 1.15 14.55
N ASP A 219 9.45 1.26 13.57
CA ASP A 219 10.79 1.87 13.71
C ASP A 219 11.11 2.81 12.54
N ASN A 220 10.86 4.09 12.75
CA ASN A 220 11.09 5.15 11.75
C ASN A 220 12.58 5.33 11.37
N SER A 221 13.51 4.73 12.10
CA SER A 221 14.94 4.77 11.76
C SER A 221 15.35 3.70 10.76
N MET A 222 14.47 2.72 10.52
CA MET A 222 14.73 1.61 9.61
C MET A 222 14.57 2.04 8.15
N ASN A 223 15.61 1.85 7.35
CA ASN A 223 15.53 2.01 5.90
C ASN A 223 15.01 0.70 5.27
N LEU A 224 13.72 0.66 4.94
CA LEU A 224 13.07 -0.53 4.39
C LEU A 224 13.72 -0.99 3.09
N LEU A 225 14.09 -0.07 2.19
CA LEU A 225 14.71 -0.41 0.92
C LEU A 225 16.08 -1.06 1.10
N GLU A 226 16.95 -0.49 1.94
CA GLU A 226 18.27 -1.07 2.22
C GLU A 226 18.15 -2.45 2.86
N GLN A 227 17.22 -2.63 3.79
CA GLN A 227 16.98 -3.94 4.42
C GLN A 227 16.45 -4.96 3.41
N TRP A 228 15.52 -4.55 2.53
CA TRP A 228 15.04 -5.42 1.48
C TRP A 228 16.16 -5.83 0.52
N MET A 229 16.99 -4.90 0.04
CA MET A 229 18.09 -5.22 -0.86
C MET A 229 19.04 -6.24 -0.25
N SER A 230 19.39 -6.09 1.03
CA SER A 230 20.25 -7.06 1.74
C SER A 230 19.59 -8.44 1.84
N ILE A 231 18.29 -8.52 2.09
CA ILE A 231 17.56 -9.78 2.16
C ILE A 231 17.36 -10.38 0.76
N SER A 232 17.08 -9.56 -0.24
CA SER A 232 16.96 -9.99 -1.63
C SER A 232 18.24 -10.69 -2.12
N ASP A 233 19.42 -10.21 -1.73
CA ASP A 233 20.71 -10.85 -2.07
C ASP A 233 20.91 -12.21 -1.37
N ILE A 234 20.26 -12.41 -0.25
CA ILE A 234 20.27 -13.72 0.45
C ILE A 234 19.28 -14.69 -0.20
N ILE A 235 18.08 -14.22 -0.57
CA ILE A 235 17.03 -15.05 -1.19
C ILE A 235 17.40 -15.41 -2.62
N PHE A 236 17.99 -14.46 -3.36
CA PHE A 236 18.35 -14.54 -4.78
C PHE A 236 19.84 -14.28 -4.97
N PRO A 237 20.73 -15.17 -4.48
CA PRO A 237 22.16 -14.95 -4.51
C PRO A 237 22.69 -14.96 -5.96
N ASP A 238 23.69 -14.11 -6.25
CA ASP A 238 24.30 -14.02 -7.58
C ASP A 238 24.89 -15.34 -8.07
N SER A 239 25.31 -16.23 -7.16
CA SER A 239 25.80 -17.57 -7.53
C SER A 239 24.78 -18.43 -8.29
N GLU A 240 23.51 -18.19 -8.07
CA GLU A 240 22.39 -18.94 -8.69
C GLU A 240 21.58 -18.05 -9.64
N TRP A 241 21.45 -16.76 -9.33
CA TRP A 241 20.56 -15.82 -10.01
C TRP A 241 21.26 -14.89 -11.01
N GLN A 242 22.56 -15.07 -11.30
CA GLN A 242 23.25 -14.29 -12.32
C GLN A 242 22.60 -14.47 -13.69
N GLY A 243 22.15 -13.38 -14.31
CA GLY A 243 21.39 -13.39 -15.56
C GLY A 243 19.87 -13.56 -15.41
N PHE A 244 19.38 -13.84 -14.19
CA PHE A 244 17.96 -13.98 -13.83
C PHE A 244 17.48 -12.84 -12.91
N ARG A 245 18.33 -11.85 -12.67
CA ARG A 245 18.02 -10.57 -12.03
C ARG A 245 18.09 -9.45 -13.05
N ASP A 246 17.26 -8.41 -12.85
CA ASP A 246 17.36 -7.19 -13.65
C ASP A 246 18.72 -6.52 -13.37
N PRO A 247 19.58 -6.35 -14.40
CA PRO A 247 20.91 -5.74 -14.21
C PRO A 247 20.86 -4.33 -13.61
N SER A 248 19.72 -3.66 -13.68
CA SER A 248 19.52 -2.30 -13.16
C SER A 248 19.12 -2.24 -11.68
N GLU A 249 18.83 -3.38 -11.02
CA GLU A 249 18.38 -3.40 -9.61
C GLU A 249 19.35 -2.71 -8.66
N HIS A 250 20.67 -2.85 -8.90
CA HIS A 250 21.72 -2.28 -8.06
C HIS A 250 22.36 -1.03 -8.67
N ASP A 251 21.88 -0.53 -9.83
CA ASP A 251 22.42 0.70 -10.43
C ASP A 251 21.86 1.95 -9.76
N PRO A 252 22.68 2.68 -8.94
CA PRO A 252 22.20 3.90 -8.28
C PRO A 252 21.92 5.06 -9.26
N LYS A 253 22.28 4.92 -10.54
CA LYS A 253 22.01 5.91 -11.58
C LYS A 253 20.73 5.62 -12.35
N ASN A 254 20.14 4.46 -12.17
CA ASN A 254 18.88 4.11 -12.81
C ASN A 254 17.72 4.71 -12.02
N GLU A 255 17.30 5.92 -12.42
CA GLU A 255 16.20 6.67 -11.81
C GLU A 255 14.86 5.89 -11.83
N SER A 256 14.70 4.91 -12.70
CA SER A 256 13.54 4.00 -12.69
C SER A 256 13.57 3.00 -11.52
N CYS A 257 14.73 2.78 -10.92
CA CYS A 257 14.92 1.96 -9.73
C CYS A 257 14.87 2.77 -8.43
N LEU A 258 15.13 4.07 -8.54
CA LEU A 258 15.18 5.00 -7.43
C LEU A 258 14.06 6.01 -7.65
N LEU A 259 12.90 5.73 -7.10
CA LEU A 259 11.95 6.78 -6.82
C LEU A 259 12.70 7.89 -6.08
N ASP A 260 12.61 9.08 -6.65
CA ASP A 260 13.32 10.30 -6.28
C ASP A 260 13.67 10.33 -4.76
N ARG A 261 14.97 10.16 -4.42
CA ARG A 261 15.47 10.26 -3.04
C ARG A 261 15.16 11.61 -2.38
N LYS A 262 14.64 12.58 -3.14
CA LYS A 262 14.26 13.90 -2.65
C LYS A 262 12.90 13.95 -1.98
N SER A 263 12.07 12.92 -2.10
CA SER A 263 10.76 12.84 -1.45
C SER A 263 10.74 12.02 -0.14
N VAL A 264 11.90 11.50 0.30
CA VAL A 264 12.03 10.62 1.48
C VAL A 264 12.85 11.29 2.59
N VAL A 265 12.91 12.63 2.64
CA VAL A 265 13.48 13.38 3.77
C VAL A 265 12.41 14.18 4.48
#